data_8338caa1dac126409482d9c9afc91305
#
_entry.id   8338caa1dac126409482d9c9afc91305
#
_cell.length_a   1.000
_cell.length_b   1.000
_cell.length_c   1.000
_cell.angle_alpha   90.00
_cell.angle_beta   90.00
_cell.angle_gamma   90.00
#
_symmetry.space_group_name_H-M   'P 1'
#
loop_
_entity.id
_entity.type
_entity.pdbx_description
1 polymer ?
#
loop_
_entity_poly.entity_id
_entity_poly.type
_entity_poly.pdbx_seq_one_letter_code
_entity_poly.pdbx_strand_id
1 'polypeptide(L)'
;MGILLFWLACLPALASSHTVLRVSAPVALQTFVIGPPHQKAIWETPPSLRICKDTGIDYFRVMQASRYWEKLGYRFDSIYVDSSPICLNPRYGEIMITLPDGTLDPSHMAATKIYTHTKSGFIIKAKIFITPRNARKQRVLEHEIGHAFGWSHYNQKFHMMNSNWFLGGYGSKGLKK
;
A
#
# COMPACT_ATOMS: atom_id res chain seq x y z
N MET A 1 88.45 18.92 22.58
CA MET A 1 87.12 19.58 22.69
C MET A 1 86.10 18.54 22.29
N GLY A 2 85.53 17.79 23.20
CA GLY A 2 84.58 16.74 23.00
C GLY A 2 83.37 17.05 23.81
N ILE A 3 82.19 17.13 23.11
CA ILE A 3 80.87 17.39 23.66
C ILE A 3 80.19 16.04 23.86
N LEU A 4 79.99 15.65 25.15
CA LEU A 4 79.17 14.49 25.55
C LEU A 4 77.67 14.90 25.45
N LEU A 5 76.86 14.23 24.59
CA LEU A 5 75.46 14.32 24.60
C LEU A 5 74.81 13.15 25.37
N PHE A 6 74.17 13.50 26.46
CA PHE A 6 73.38 12.57 27.28
C PHE A 6 72.03 12.39 26.63
N TRP A 7 71.70 11.14 26.26
CA TRP A 7 70.35 10.75 25.82
C TRP A 7 69.53 10.32 27.05
N LEU A 8 68.53 11.10 27.37
CA LEU A 8 67.51 10.71 28.33
C LEU A 8 66.50 9.81 27.62
N ALA A 9 66.42 8.53 27.99
CA ALA A 9 65.43 7.60 27.54
C ALA A 9 64.10 7.83 28.28
N CYS A 10 63.11 8.32 27.60
CA CYS A 10 61.76 8.46 28.12
C CYS A 10 61.00 7.13 27.94
N LEU A 11 60.71 6.41 29.00
CA LEU A 11 59.87 5.20 28.97
C LEU A 11 58.43 5.60 28.81
N PRO A 12 57.68 4.99 27.86
CA PRO A 12 56.23 5.23 27.76
C PRO A 12 55.51 4.48 28.88
N ALA A 13 54.68 5.22 29.62
CA ALA A 13 53.73 4.68 30.58
C ALA A 13 52.67 3.87 29.86
N LEU A 14 52.58 2.57 30.20
CA LEU A 14 51.47 1.70 29.72
C LEU A 14 50.19 2.13 30.40
N ALA A 15 49.35 2.86 29.65
CA ALA A 15 47.99 3.16 30.07
C ALA A 15 47.13 1.88 29.89
N SER A 16 46.78 1.27 31.01
CA SER A 16 45.78 0.18 31.05
C SER A 16 44.40 0.72 30.69
N SER A 17 43.95 0.52 29.45
CA SER A 17 42.58 0.82 29.03
C SER A 17 41.64 -0.25 29.56
N HIS A 18 40.98 0.04 30.69
CA HIS A 18 39.82 -0.75 31.13
C HIS A 18 38.65 -0.53 30.14
N THR A 19 38.44 -1.49 29.23
CA THR A 19 37.25 -1.52 28.38
C THR A 19 36.06 -1.87 29.26
N VAL A 20 35.29 -0.86 29.66
CA VAL A 20 33.99 -1.06 30.30
C VAL A 20 33.01 -1.54 29.21
N LEU A 21 32.74 -2.85 29.19
CA LEU A 21 31.62 -3.41 28.40
C LEU A 21 30.31 -2.83 28.95
N ARG A 22 29.79 -1.80 28.29
CA ARG A 22 28.41 -1.36 28.51
C ARG A 22 27.50 -2.45 27.99
N VAL A 23 26.95 -3.26 28.89
CA VAL A 23 25.83 -4.13 28.60
C VAL A 23 24.62 -3.20 28.28
N SER A 24 24.33 -3.04 27.01
CA SER A 24 23.12 -2.34 26.59
C SER A 24 21.91 -3.08 27.17
N ALA A 25 21.07 -2.36 27.92
CA ALA A 25 19.83 -2.88 28.42
C ALA A 25 19.01 -3.50 27.22
N PRO A 26 18.29 -4.60 27.42
CA PRO A 26 17.50 -5.19 26.36
C PRO A 26 16.54 -4.13 25.84
N VAL A 27 16.60 -3.86 24.53
CA VAL A 27 15.62 -3.01 23.85
C VAL A 27 14.27 -3.68 24.08
N ALA A 28 13.44 -3.06 24.91
CA ALA A 28 12.08 -3.51 25.13
C ALA A 28 11.42 -3.63 23.75
N LEU A 29 11.01 -4.83 23.39
CA LEU A 29 10.23 -5.09 22.15
C LEU A 29 8.95 -4.28 22.30
N GLN A 30 8.91 -3.09 21.69
CA GLN A 30 7.67 -2.33 21.61
C GLN A 30 6.71 -3.14 20.74
N THR A 31 5.79 -3.83 21.36
CA THR A 31 4.64 -4.44 20.68
C THR A 31 3.82 -3.30 20.11
N PHE A 32 4.04 -3.01 18.84
CA PHE A 32 3.16 -2.11 18.10
C PHE A 32 1.78 -2.76 18.08
N VAL A 33 0.86 -2.25 18.88
CA VAL A 33 -0.55 -2.60 18.79
C VAL A 33 -1.05 -2.02 17.48
N ILE A 34 -1.17 -2.88 16.46
CA ILE A 34 -1.80 -2.50 15.20
C ILE A 34 -3.30 -2.34 15.52
N GLY A 35 -3.79 -1.10 15.47
CA GLY A 35 -5.21 -0.81 15.62
C GLY A 35 -6.06 -1.51 14.54
N PRO A 36 -7.40 -1.44 14.59
CA PRO A 36 -8.26 -2.02 13.55
C PRO A 36 -8.02 -1.34 12.19
N PRO A 37 -8.37 -2.03 11.06
CA PRO A 37 -8.35 -1.40 9.75
C PRO A 37 -9.21 -0.13 9.75
N HIS A 38 -8.74 0.91 9.07
CA HIS A 38 -9.42 2.20 9.03
C HIS A 38 -9.99 2.48 7.64
N GLN A 39 -11.28 2.79 7.56
CA GLN A 39 -11.98 3.22 6.35
C GLN A 39 -12.14 4.74 6.38
N LYS A 40 -11.45 5.45 5.48
CA LYS A 40 -11.41 6.93 5.44
C LYS A 40 -12.71 7.55 4.94
N ALA A 41 -13.41 6.86 4.04
CA ALA A 41 -14.64 7.30 3.42
C ALA A 41 -15.43 6.10 2.92
N ILE A 42 -16.73 6.28 2.68
CA ILE A 42 -17.63 5.24 2.18
C ILE A 42 -18.40 5.73 0.96
N TRP A 43 -18.89 4.81 0.15
CA TRP A 43 -19.86 5.12 -0.91
C TRP A 43 -21.27 5.23 -0.31
N GLU A 44 -22.02 6.24 -0.76
CA GLU A 44 -23.44 6.39 -0.39
C GLU A 44 -24.29 5.30 -1.07
N THR A 45 -24.01 5.01 -2.35
CA THR A 45 -24.65 3.98 -3.14
C THR A 45 -23.59 3.03 -3.72
N PRO A 46 -23.94 1.78 -4.06
CA PRO A 46 -23.00 0.86 -4.73
C PRO A 46 -22.43 1.48 -6.01
N PRO A 47 -21.10 1.52 -6.18
CA PRO A 47 -20.49 2.06 -7.40
C PRO A 47 -20.52 1.05 -8.54
N SER A 48 -20.55 1.55 -9.79
CA SER A 48 -20.23 0.75 -10.96
C SER A 48 -18.72 0.57 -11.13
N LEU A 49 -18.28 -0.55 -11.68
CA LEU A 49 -16.88 -0.87 -11.96
C LEU A 49 -16.64 -0.83 -13.48
N ARG A 50 -16.00 0.23 -13.96
CA ARG A 50 -15.72 0.48 -15.36
C ARG A 50 -14.28 0.11 -15.71
N ILE A 51 -14.11 -0.75 -16.70
CA ILE A 51 -12.81 -1.18 -17.22
C ILE A 51 -12.55 -0.45 -18.53
N CYS A 52 -11.51 0.38 -18.60
CA CYS A 52 -11.11 1.00 -19.86
C CYS A 52 -10.56 -0.07 -20.82
N LYS A 53 -11.09 -0.16 -22.03
CA LYS A 53 -10.74 -1.20 -23.02
C LYS A 53 -9.25 -1.18 -23.38
N ASP A 54 -8.65 -0.01 -23.46
CA ASP A 54 -7.24 0.19 -23.75
C ASP A 54 -6.29 -0.41 -22.71
N THR A 55 -6.79 -0.74 -21.51
CA THR A 55 -5.99 -1.38 -20.48
C THR A 55 -5.60 -2.81 -20.83
N GLY A 56 -6.36 -3.51 -21.66
CA GLY A 56 -6.17 -4.94 -21.92
C GLY A 56 -6.36 -5.82 -20.67
N ILE A 57 -7.04 -5.30 -19.64
CA ILE A 57 -7.34 -6.09 -18.43
C ILE A 57 -8.58 -6.94 -18.70
N ASP A 58 -8.46 -8.23 -18.39
CA ASP A 58 -9.54 -9.20 -18.59
C ASP A 58 -10.72 -8.91 -17.65
N TYR A 59 -11.91 -8.87 -18.23
CA TYR A 59 -13.19 -8.71 -17.53
C TYR A 59 -13.39 -9.76 -16.42
N PHE A 60 -13.08 -11.04 -16.71
CA PHE A 60 -13.22 -12.11 -15.73
C PHE A 60 -12.29 -11.94 -14.53
N ARG A 61 -11.09 -11.37 -14.74
CA ARG A 61 -10.17 -11.05 -13.66
C ARG A 61 -10.74 -9.98 -12.74
N VAL A 62 -11.40 -8.97 -13.30
CA VAL A 62 -12.06 -7.91 -12.51
C VAL A 62 -13.25 -8.48 -11.75
N MET A 63 -14.08 -9.29 -12.39
CA MET A 63 -15.17 -10.01 -11.72
C MET A 63 -14.67 -10.90 -10.57
N GLN A 64 -13.54 -11.57 -10.74
CA GLN A 64 -12.96 -12.39 -9.67
C GLN A 64 -12.56 -11.52 -8.47
N ALA A 65 -11.96 -10.36 -8.71
CA ALA A 65 -11.57 -9.42 -7.67
C ALA A 65 -12.80 -8.80 -6.96
N SER A 66 -13.85 -8.46 -7.70
CA SER A 66 -15.08 -7.91 -7.11
C SER A 66 -15.77 -8.93 -6.19
N ARG A 67 -15.81 -10.21 -6.57
CA ARG A 67 -16.39 -11.28 -5.76
C ARG A 67 -15.74 -11.42 -4.37
N TYR A 68 -14.46 -11.09 -4.23
CA TYR A 68 -13.83 -11.06 -2.91
C TYR A 68 -14.53 -10.03 -2.00
N TRP A 69 -14.81 -8.84 -2.50
CA TRP A 69 -15.47 -7.76 -1.75
C TRP A 69 -16.96 -8.03 -1.55
N GLU A 70 -17.64 -8.63 -2.54
CA GLU A 70 -19.04 -9.03 -2.42
C GLU A 70 -19.26 -10.03 -1.26
N LYS A 71 -18.35 -10.99 -1.07
CA LYS A 71 -18.37 -11.91 0.07
C LYS A 71 -18.22 -11.20 1.43
N LEU A 72 -17.68 -9.99 1.45
CA LEU A 72 -17.56 -9.14 2.64
C LEU A 72 -18.75 -8.19 2.85
N GLY A 73 -19.78 -8.27 1.98
CA GLY A 73 -21.00 -7.46 2.06
C GLY A 73 -20.99 -6.21 1.19
N TYR A 74 -19.92 -5.95 0.42
CA TYR A 74 -19.89 -4.86 -0.54
C TYR A 74 -20.72 -5.22 -1.77
N ARG A 75 -21.20 -4.20 -2.48
CA ARG A 75 -21.97 -4.38 -3.70
C ARG A 75 -21.45 -3.46 -4.80
N PHE A 76 -21.57 -3.92 -6.04
CA PHE A 76 -21.37 -3.13 -7.24
C PHE A 76 -22.71 -3.00 -7.95
N ASP A 77 -23.00 -1.84 -8.51
CA ASP A 77 -24.17 -1.64 -9.34
C ASP A 77 -24.04 -2.42 -10.66
N SER A 78 -22.89 -2.26 -11.31
CA SER A 78 -22.56 -2.98 -12.55
C SER A 78 -21.04 -3.12 -12.73
N ILE A 79 -20.65 -4.07 -13.57
CA ILE A 79 -19.25 -4.25 -14.01
C ILE A 79 -19.26 -4.32 -15.53
N TYR A 80 -18.52 -3.44 -16.20
CA TYR A 80 -18.54 -3.38 -17.66
C TYR A 80 -17.21 -2.88 -18.25
N VAL A 81 -16.99 -3.22 -19.52
CA VAL A 81 -15.87 -2.71 -20.31
C VAL A 81 -16.36 -1.51 -21.12
N ASP A 82 -15.68 -0.39 -20.97
CA ASP A 82 -15.93 0.81 -21.76
C ASP A 82 -15.08 0.76 -23.04
N SER A 83 -15.75 0.67 -24.19
CA SER A 83 -15.12 0.68 -25.51
C SER A 83 -14.81 2.08 -26.03
N SER A 84 -15.13 3.13 -25.27
CA SER A 84 -14.82 4.51 -25.64
C SER A 84 -13.30 4.69 -25.83
N PRO A 85 -12.85 5.37 -26.90
CA PRO A 85 -11.44 5.64 -27.10
C PRO A 85 -10.87 6.63 -26.06
N ILE A 86 -11.74 7.32 -25.32
CA ILE A 86 -11.36 8.32 -24.32
C ILE A 86 -11.85 7.87 -22.94
N CYS A 87 -11.00 7.13 -22.23
CA CYS A 87 -11.29 6.68 -20.87
C CYS A 87 -10.42 7.47 -19.86
N LEU A 88 -10.61 8.79 -19.79
CA LEU A 88 -9.70 9.68 -19.05
C LEU A 88 -10.08 9.84 -17.57
N ASN A 89 -11.38 10.02 -17.29
CA ASN A 89 -11.84 10.33 -15.94
C ASN A 89 -13.00 9.46 -15.51
N PRO A 90 -13.08 9.06 -14.21
CA PRO A 90 -14.26 8.36 -13.69
C PRO A 90 -15.44 9.31 -13.64
N ARG A 91 -16.63 8.79 -13.96
CA ARG A 91 -17.91 9.47 -13.77
C ARG A 91 -18.34 9.42 -12.31
N TYR A 92 -19.34 10.17 -11.95
CA TYR A 92 -19.97 10.07 -10.64
C TYR A 92 -20.57 8.66 -10.44
N GLY A 93 -20.36 8.04 -9.30
CA GLY A 93 -20.80 6.68 -9.00
C GLY A 93 -19.93 5.57 -9.59
N GLU A 94 -18.71 5.88 -10.09
CA GLU A 94 -17.86 4.87 -10.74
C GLU A 94 -16.50 4.67 -10.05
N ILE A 95 -16.06 3.42 -10.08
CA ILE A 95 -14.66 3.02 -9.92
C ILE A 95 -14.12 2.70 -11.31
N MET A 96 -13.23 3.53 -11.85
CA MET A 96 -12.63 3.35 -13.15
C MET A 96 -11.28 2.64 -13.05
N ILE A 97 -11.07 1.59 -13.83
CA ILE A 97 -9.78 0.90 -13.96
C ILE A 97 -9.12 1.34 -15.26
N THR A 98 -7.90 1.89 -15.16
CA THR A 98 -7.16 2.47 -16.29
C THR A 98 -5.66 2.18 -16.20
N LEU A 99 -4.94 2.43 -17.28
CA LEU A 99 -3.48 2.42 -17.28
C LEU A 99 -2.92 3.58 -16.45
N PRO A 100 -1.70 3.42 -15.90
CA PRO A 100 -0.96 4.54 -15.31
C PRO A 100 -0.77 5.70 -16.29
N ASP A 101 -0.99 6.91 -15.82
CA ASP A 101 -0.89 8.15 -16.61
C ASP A 101 0.46 8.88 -16.44
N GLY A 102 1.49 8.16 -15.98
CA GLY A 102 2.82 8.72 -15.69
C GLY A 102 2.97 9.33 -14.31
N THR A 103 1.88 9.47 -13.54
CA THR A 103 1.92 9.96 -12.15
C THR A 103 2.17 8.85 -11.14
N LEU A 104 2.04 7.58 -11.55
CA LEU A 104 2.33 6.42 -10.72
C LEU A 104 3.84 6.20 -10.64
N ASP A 105 4.37 6.18 -9.41
CA ASP A 105 5.75 5.80 -9.15
C ASP A 105 6.02 4.38 -9.71
N PRO A 106 7.07 4.18 -10.54
CA PRO A 106 7.39 2.88 -11.13
C PRO A 106 7.61 1.74 -10.13
N SER A 107 7.93 2.07 -8.88
CA SER A 107 8.07 1.08 -7.79
C SER A 107 6.74 0.51 -7.32
N HIS A 108 5.62 1.18 -7.57
CA HIS A 108 4.29 0.73 -7.20
C HIS A 108 3.71 -0.22 -8.26
N MET A 109 3.07 -1.29 -7.80
CA MET A 109 2.37 -2.21 -8.71
C MET A 109 1.07 -1.64 -9.24
N ALA A 110 0.41 -0.81 -8.46
CA ALA A 110 -0.82 -0.12 -8.78
C ALA A 110 -1.04 1.04 -7.79
N ALA A 111 -2.03 1.89 -8.03
CA ALA A 111 -2.47 2.91 -7.11
C ALA A 111 -3.95 3.23 -7.29
N THR A 112 -4.59 3.66 -6.22
CA THR A 112 -5.99 4.08 -6.23
C THR A 112 -6.13 5.50 -5.74
N LYS A 113 -6.85 6.32 -6.50
CA LYS A 113 -7.26 7.67 -6.13
C LYS A 113 -8.75 7.71 -5.90
N ILE A 114 -9.19 8.13 -4.72
CA ILE A 114 -10.60 8.37 -4.40
C ILE A 114 -10.89 9.89 -4.42
N TYR A 115 -12.11 10.23 -4.79
CA TYR A 115 -12.62 11.59 -4.76
C TYR A 115 -13.86 11.61 -3.87
N THR A 116 -13.89 12.49 -2.90
CA THR A 116 -14.98 12.62 -1.94
C THR A 116 -15.75 13.90 -2.14
N HIS A 117 -17.03 13.88 -1.83
CA HIS A 117 -17.85 15.05 -1.79
C HIS A 117 -17.47 15.90 -0.57
N THR A 118 -17.21 17.19 -0.76
CA THR A 118 -16.63 18.09 0.27
C THR A 118 -17.51 18.27 1.50
N LYS A 119 -18.84 18.22 1.33
CA LYS A 119 -19.79 18.43 2.45
C LYS A 119 -20.14 17.13 3.18
N SER A 120 -20.40 16.04 2.44
CA SER A 120 -20.86 14.78 3.04
C SER A 120 -19.72 13.81 3.38
N GLY A 121 -18.53 13.96 2.76
CA GLY A 121 -17.41 13.03 2.93
C GLY A 121 -17.57 11.70 2.18
N PHE A 122 -18.72 11.45 1.52
CA PHE A 122 -18.90 10.22 0.73
C PHE A 122 -17.98 10.18 -0.47
N ILE A 123 -17.53 8.97 -0.84
CA ILE A 123 -16.81 8.74 -2.09
C ILE A 123 -17.80 8.94 -3.24
N ILE A 124 -17.44 9.76 -4.20
CA ILE A 124 -18.27 10.04 -5.38
C ILE A 124 -17.73 9.41 -6.65
N LYS A 125 -16.44 9.14 -6.71
CA LYS A 125 -15.77 8.44 -7.80
C LYS A 125 -14.39 7.95 -7.35
N ALA A 126 -13.86 6.93 -8.04
CA ALA A 126 -12.50 6.42 -7.80
C ALA A 126 -11.81 6.07 -9.12
N LYS A 127 -10.48 6.09 -9.12
CA LYS A 127 -9.66 5.72 -10.25
C LYS A 127 -8.55 4.76 -9.79
N ILE A 128 -8.49 3.59 -10.40
CA ILE A 128 -7.46 2.58 -10.16
C ILE A 128 -6.49 2.60 -11.34
N PHE A 129 -5.23 2.89 -11.08
CA PHE A 129 -4.14 2.84 -12.04
C PHE A 129 -3.42 1.51 -11.91
N ILE A 130 -3.46 0.70 -12.97
CA ILE A 130 -2.87 -0.63 -12.94
C ILE A 130 -2.53 -1.11 -14.36
N THR A 131 -1.39 -1.79 -14.51
CA THR A 131 -1.04 -2.45 -15.78
C THR A 131 -1.67 -3.84 -15.87
N PRO A 132 -1.90 -4.40 -17.09
CA PRO A 132 -2.42 -5.76 -17.26
C PRO A 132 -1.55 -6.81 -16.54
N ARG A 133 -0.23 -6.64 -16.59
CA ARG A 133 0.73 -7.52 -15.90
C ARG A 133 0.47 -7.55 -14.38
N ASN A 134 0.28 -6.39 -13.77
CA ASN A 134 0.06 -6.29 -12.33
C ASN A 134 -1.37 -6.70 -11.93
N ALA A 135 -2.36 -6.45 -12.77
CA ALA A 135 -3.73 -6.90 -12.54
C ALA A 135 -3.85 -8.44 -12.48
N ARG A 136 -2.99 -9.17 -13.20
CA ARG A 136 -2.92 -10.65 -13.15
C ARG A 136 -2.25 -11.18 -11.88
N LYS A 137 -1.45 -10.37 -11.17
CA LYS A 137 -0.87 -10.79 -9.90
C LYS A 137 -1.98 -10.97 -8.86
N GLN A 138 -1.84 -12.03 -8.06
CA GLN A 138 -2.79 -12.31 -6.97
C GLN A 138 -2.90 -11.12 -6.03
N ARG A 139 -4.12 -10.79 -5.62
CA ARG A 139 -4.47 -9.77 -4.61
C ARG A 139 -4.24 -8.32 -5.01
N VAL A 140 -3.49 -8.00 -6.07
CA VAL A 140 -3.21 -6.60 -6.40
C VAL A 140 -4.50 -5.85 -6.73
N LEU A 141 -5.34 -6.41 -7.61
CA LEU A 141 -6.60 -5.76 -7.98
C LEU A 141 -7.61 -5.74 -6.81
N GLU A 142 -7.68 -6.82 -6.02
CA GLU A 142 -8.50 -6.88 -4.80
C GLU A 142 -8.08 -5.80 -3.78
N HIS A 143 -6.78 -5.59 -3.61
CA HIS A 143 -6.22 -4.55 -2.74
C HIS A 143 -6.62 -3.15 -3.22
N GLU A 144 -6.47 -2.86 -4.50
CA GLU A 144 -6.83 -1.57 -5.08
C GLU A 144 -8.35 -1.28 -5.00
N ILE A 145 -9.18 -2.30 -5.21
CA ILE A 145 -10.63 -2.17 -4.98
C ILE A 145 -10.91 -1.84 -3.49
N GLY A 146 -10.13 -2.37 -2.56
CA GLY A 146 -10.20 -1.99 -1.15
C GLY A 146 -9.94 -0.52 -0.92
N HIS A 147 -8.92 0.04 -1.56
CA HIS A 147 -8.69 1.48 -1.53
C HIS A 147 -9.82 2.27 -2.18
N ALA A 148 -10.39 1.76 -3.27
CA ALA A 148 -11.56 2.38 -3.91
C ALA A 148 -12.81 2.35 -3.01
N PHE A 149 -12.91 1.41 -2.07
CA PHE A 149 -13.92 1.42 -1.00
C PHE A 149 -13.52 2.27 0.21
N GLY A 150 -12.39 2.97 0.15
CA GLY A 150 -11.94 3.88 1.20
C GLY A 150 -11.04 3.28 2.27
N TRP A 151 -10.67 2.01 2.17
CA TRP A 151 -9.79 1.37 3.13
C TRP A 151 -8.36 1.89 3.02
N SER A 152 -7.75 2.17 4.16
CA SER A 152 -6.32 2.47 4.29
C SER A 152 -5.50 1.19 4.35
N HIS A 153 -4.18 1.32 4.18
CA HIS A 153 -3.27 0.22 4.48
C HIS A 153 -3.43 -0.26 5.93
N TYR A 154 -3.36 -1.58 6.08
CA TYR A 154 -3.36 -2.25 7.37
C TYR A 154 -2.30 -3.35 7.36
N ASN A 155 -1.14 -3.07 7.97
CA ASN A 155 0.06 -3.87 7.81
C ASN A 155 0.11 -5.15 8.67
N GLN A 156 -1.05 -5.76 8.93
CA GLN A 156 -1.10 -7.09 9.53
C GLN A 156 -0.69 -8.14 8.48
N LYS A 157 0.15 -9.09 8.88
CA LYS A 157 0.58 -10.20 8.03
C LYS A 157 -0.65 -11.00 7.54
N PHE A 158 -0.61 -11.38 6.27
CA PHE A 158 -1.69 -12.08 5.54
C PHE A 158 -3.00 -11.30 5.37
N HIS A 159 -3.02 -9.99 5.68
CA HIS A 159 -4.20 -9.17 5.48
C HIS A 159 -4.29 -8.61 4.06
N MET A 160 -5.52 -8.46 3.52
CA MET A 160 -5.75 -7.94 2.16
C MET A 160 -5.17 -6.53 1.98
N MET A 161 -5.34 -5.66 2.97
CA MET A 161 -4.88 -4.27 2.91
C MET A 161 -3.43 -4.07 3.38
N ASN A 162 -2.59 -5.13 3.40
CA ASN A 162 -1.18 -4.98 3.73
C ASN A 162 -0.44 -4.26 2.58
N SER A 163 0.29 -3.18 2.89
CA SER A 163 1.05 -2.41 1.90
C SER A 163 2.20 -3.20 1.27
N ASN A 164 2.74 -4.16 2.00
CA ASN A 164 3.75 -5.07 1.48
C ASN A 164 3.10 -6.28 0.82
N TRP A 165 3.22 -6.39 -0.51
CA TRP A 165 2.61 -7.48 -1.26
C TRP A 165 3.07 -8.87 -0.81
N PHE A 166 4.34 -9.05 -0.39
CA PHE A 166 4.86 -10.34 0.07
C PHE A 166 4.29 -10.74 1.44
N LEU A 167 3.98 -9.77 2.30
CA LEU A 167 3.43 -10.01 3.62
C LEU A 167 1.89 -10.04 3.64
N GLY A 168 1.25 -9.58 2.57
CA GLY A 168 -0.19 -9.56 2.43
C GLY A 168 -0.79 -10.94 2.19
N GLY A 169 -2.12 -11.04 2.24
CA GLY A 169 -2.89 -12.27 2.04
C GLY A 169 -4.35 -11.94 1.74
N TYR A 170 -5.20 -12.95 1.79
CA TYR A 170 -6.66 -12.80 1.63
C TYR A 170 -7.39 -12.58 2.96
N GLY A 171 -6.66 -12.33 4.06
CA GLY A 171 -7.26 -12.02 5.36
C GLY A 171 -8.10 -10.75 5.31
N SER A 172 -9.30 -10.80 5.87
CA SER A 172 -10.32 -9.76 5.79
C SER A 172 -10.78 -9.25 7.16
N LYS A 173 -10.00 -9.50 8.21
CA LYS A 173 -10.36 -9.07 9.58
C LYS A 173 -10.63 -7.56 9.62
N GLY A 174 -11.85 -7.19 10.01
CA GLY A 174 -12.27 -5.79 10.12
C GLY A 174 -12.68 -5.12 8.80
N LEU A 175 -12.70 -5.83 7.64
CA LEU A 175 -13.12 -5.29 6.33
C LEU A 175 -14.60 -5.54 6.00
N LYS A 176 -15.37 -6.17 6.86
CA LYS A 176 -16.81 -6.40 6.62
C LYS A 176 -17.59 -5.09 6.64
N LYS A 177 -18.54 -4.95 5.71
CA LYS A 177 -19.52 -3.86 5.66
C LYS A 177 -20.64 -4.11 6.65
#